data_1cf9bab0b8fb5c5a74033b356e4ce6b6
#
_entry.id   1cf9bab0b8fb5c5a74033b356e4ce6b6
#
_cell.length_a   1.000
_cell.length_b   1.000
_cell.length_c   1.000
_cell.angle_alpha   90.00
_cell.angle_beta   90.00
_cell.angle_gamma   90.00
#
_symmetry.space_group_name_H-M   'P 1'
#
loop_
_entity.id
_entity.type
_entity.pdbx_description
1 polymer ?
#
loop_
_entity_poly.entity_id
_entity_poly.type
_entity_poly.pdbx_seq_one_letter_code
_entity_poly.pdbx_strand_id
1 'polypeptide(L)'
;MIRNLLLASVAAFSVGLAASAQAEENANADTKVFRIGIIGGENEADRIRNFQCMIDQLPEAIGVEEVKLFPAADYDGTIQGLLGGTLDYAELGASGYAKIHLTDPDAAEPILTTVQTDGSTGYHSVMVARKDSGIESLEDMKGKKLGFADPDSTSGFLVPSVTLPEAVGAPINEYFAETGFGGGHENLVLEVVKGTFDAGTTWASGVGDFEDGYTSGNLHKMVEKGILDMDDLVELWKSPLIPNGPIVVRSSMSDDMKTKFKDFMMALPENDPECFSAIQGGDYKSYTEVNSDFYKPIIDARRSTIGG
;
A
#
# COMPACT_ATOMS: atom_id res chain seq x y z
N MET A 1 30.40 -33.88 -58.92
CA MET A 1 29.18 -33.09 -59.13
C MET A 1 28.89 -32.29 -57.90
N ILE A 2 29.07 -31.01 -58.03
CA ILE A 2 29.04 -29.95 -57.02
C ILE A 2 27.61 -29.43 -56.90
N ARG A 3 27.08 -29.28 -55.69
CA ARG A 3 26.11 -28.24 -55.27
C ARG A 3 25.39 -28.67 -54.01
N ASN A 4 25.77 -28.04 -52.90
CA ASN A 4 24.87 -27.42 -51.91
C ASN A 4 25.71 -27.05 -50.67
N LEU A 5 26.29 -25.89 -50.70
CA LEU A 5 26.72 -25.13 -49.53
C LEU A 5 26.34 -23.68 -49.84
N LEU A 6 25.36 -23.17 -49.16
CA LEU A 6 25.10 -21.72 -48.88
C LEU A 6 23.65 -21.57 -48.50
N LEU A 7 23.39 -21.54 -47.20
CA LEU A 7 22.21 -20.88 -46.57
C LEU A 7 22.26 -21.15 -45.04
N ALA A 8 23.16 -20.46 -44.37
CA ALA A 8 23.12 -20.37 -42.91
C ALA A 8 23.92 -19.13 -42.47
N SER A 9 23.42 -17.94 -42.68
CA SER A 9 24.04 -16.71 -42.15
C SER A 9 23.12 -15.47 -42.19
N VAL A 10 21.82 -15.55 -41.92
CA VAL A 10 20.97 -14.34 -41.88
C VAL A 10 20.11 -14.22 -40.61
N ALA A 11 20.09 -15.22 -39.72
CA ALA A 11 19.16 -15.19 -38.56
C ALA A 11 19.70 -14.47 -37.30
N ALA A 12 20.98 -14.08 -37.27
CA ALA A 12 21.58 -13.52 -36.03
C ALA A 12 21.50 -11.98 -35.91
N PHE A 13 21.14 -11.27 -36.99
CA PHE A 13 21.16 -9.79 -36.99
C PHE A 13 19.80 -9.10 -36.64
N SER A 14 18.70 -9.83 -36.71
CA SER A 14 17.37 -9.25 -36.49
C SER A 14 16.92 -9.18 -35.01
N VAL A 15 17.51 -10.00 -34.14
CA VAL A 15 17.15 -10.02 -32.70
C VAL A 15 17.76 -8.83 -31.94
N GLY A 16 18.97 -8.42 -32.30
CA GLY A 16 19.65 -7.28 -31.67
C GLY A 16 19.02 -5.92 -31.96
N LEU A 17 18.43 -5.75 -33.16
CA LEU A 17 17.76 -4.49 -33.56
C LEU A 17 16.38 -4.33 -32.91
N ALA A 18 15.67 -5.43 -32.67
CA ALA A 18 14.36 -5.38 -32.00
C ALA A 18 14.51 -5.06 -30.50
N ALA A 19 15.52 -5.60 -29.83
CA ALA A 19 15.79 -5.32 -28.41
C ALA A 19 16.25 -3.88 -28.18
N SER A 20 17.06 -3.30 -29.08
CA SER A 20 17.47 -1.90 -28.98
C SER A 20 16.34 -0.93 -29.28
N ALA A 21 15.44 -1.22 -30.24
CA ALA A 21 14.26 -0.40 -30.53
C ALA A 21 13.26 -0.41 -29.36
N GLN A 22 13.08 -1.55 -28.72
CA GLN A 22 12.21 -1.67 -27.54
C GLN A 22 12.77 -0.94 -26.33
N ALA A 23 14.08 -0.97 -26.12
CA ALA A 23 14.76 -0.23 -25.06
C ALA A 23 14.70 1.29 -25.30
N GLU A 24 14.86 1.75 -26.55
CA GLU A 24 14.71 3.17 -26.91
C GLU A 24 13.25 3.64 -26.84
N GLU A 25 12.28 2.79 -27.18
CA GLU A 25 10.84 3.12 -27.06
C GLU A 25 10.41 3.19 -25.58
N ASN A 26 10.90 2.29 -24.72
CA ASN A 26 10.66 2.33 -23.29
C ASN A 26 11.35 3.53 -22.62
N ALA A 27 12.60 3.84 -22.97
CA ALA A 27 13.32 5.00 -22.46
C ALA A 27 12.63 6.32 -22.87
N ASN A 28 12.08 6.38 -24.09
CA ASN A 28 11.36 7.56 -24.58
C ASN A 28 9.94 7.67 -23.98
N ALA A 29 9.34 6.56 -23.53
CA ALA A 29 8.09 6.55 -22.77
C ALA A 29 8.30 7.03 -21.33
N ASP A 30 9.41 6.65 -20.69
CA ASP A 30 9.77 7.08 -19.32
C ASP A 30 10.01 8.60 -19.21
N THR A 31 10.42 9.28 -20.29
CA THR A 31 10.72 10.72 -20.26
C THR A 31 9.50 11.63 -20.45
N LYS A 32 8.31 11.08 -20.75
CA LYS A 32 7.12 11.91 -21.05
C LYS A 32 6.18 12.07 -19.87
N VAL A 33 5.66 10.99 -19.37
CA VAL A 33 4.63 11.01 -18.32
C VAL A 33 4.98 10.01 -17.23
N PHE A 34 5.06 10.47 -15.98
CA PHE A 34 5.19 9.62 -14.81
C PHE A 34 3.81 9.41 -14.18
N ARG A 35 3.40 8.17 -13.98
CA ARG A 35 2.04 7.75 -13.61
C ARG A 35 2.02 7.23 -12.19
N ILE A 36 1.35 7.98 -11.30
CA ILE A 36 1.21 7.64 -9.88
C ILE A 36 -0.15 7.01 -9.66
N GLY A 37 -0.17 5.77 -9.18
CA GLY A 37 -1.38 5.10 -8.71
C GLY A 37 -1.69 5.48 -7.26
N ILE A 38 -2.95 5.79 -6.99
CA ILE A 38 -3.42 6.12 -5.63
C ILE A 38 -4.50 5.10 -5.25
N ILE A 39 -4.25 4.32 -4.18
CA ILE A 39 -5.19 3.29 -3.72
C ILE A 39 -6.51 3.91 -3.24
N GLY A 40 -7.60 3.14 -3.43
CA GLY A 40 -8.95 3.53 -3.03
C GLY A 40 -9.18 3.52 -1.52
N GLY A 41 -10.41 3.86 -1.11
CA GLY A 41 -10.87 3.71 0.28
C GLY A 41 -10.84 4.95 1.14
N GLU A 42 -10.46 6.10 0.57
CA GLU A 42 -10.55 7.43 1.17
C GLU A 42 -11.22 8.41 0.21
N ASN A 43 -11.55 9.62 0.68
CA ASN A 43 -12.09 10.66 -0.20
C ASN A 43 -11.10 10.98 -1.34
N GLU A 44 -11.56 10.87 -2.59
CA GLU A 44 -10.72 11.05 -3.78
C GLU A 44 -10.10 12.44 -3.88
N ALA A 45 -10.87 13.49 -3.54
CA ALA A 45 -10.36 14.86 -3.59
C ALA A 45 -9.22 15.09 -2.58
N ASP A 46 -9.31 14.47 -1.40
CA ASP A 46 -8.25 14.53 -0.39
C ASP A 46 -7.00 13.79 -0.87
N ARG A 47 -7.17 12.61 -1.44
CA ARG A 47 -6.06 11.82 -2.00
C ARG A 47 -5.33 12.59 -3.10
N ILE A 48 -6.05 13.19 -4.03
CA ILE A 48 -5.47 14.02 -5.10
C ILE A 48 -4.72 15.22 -4.49
N ARG A 49 -5.33 15.92 -3.53
CA ARG A 49 -4.72 17.09 -2.88
C ARG A 49 -3.40 16.74 -2.17
N ASN A 50 -3.36 15.61 -1.47
CA ASN A 50 -2.17 15.16 -0.74
C ASN A 50 -0.96 14.87 -1.66
N PHE A 51 -1.21 14.52 -2.92
CA PHE A 51 -0.16 14.29 -3.92
C PHE A 51 0.12 15.50 -4.82
N GLN A 52 -0.50 16.67 -4.58
CA GLN A 52 -0.29 17.85 -5.43
C GLN A 52 1.19 18.28 -5.46
N CYS A 53 1.88 18.23 -4.33
CA CYS A 53 3.30 18.55 -4.25
C CYS A 53 4.18 17.64 -5.12
N MET A 54 3.81 16.38 -5.30
CA MET A 54 4.50 15.45 -6.20
C MET A 54 4.31 15.85 -7.66
N ILE A 55 3.11 16.32 -8.06
CA ILE A 55 2.86 16.83 -9.40
C ILE A 55 3.74 18.04 -9.70
N ASP A 56 3.93 18.91 -8.70
CA ASP A 56 4.65 20.18 -8.86
C ASP A 56 6.17 19.98 -8.89
N GLN A 57 6.72 19.06 -8.09
CA GLN A 57 8.16 18.92 -7.87
C GLN A 57 8.82 17.82 -8.69
N LEU A 58 8.11 16.69 -8.87
CA LEU A 58 8.70 15.49 -9.46
C LEU A 58 9.11 15.66 -10.93
N PRO A 59 8.40 16.42 -11.80
CA PRO A 59 8.81 16.59 -13.20
C PRO A 59 10.24 17.08 -13.33
N GLU A 60 10.64 18.11 -12.59
CA GLU A 60 12.01 18.66 -12.61
C GLU A 60 13.01 17.68 -11.99
N ALA A 61 12.64 17.02 -10.87
CA ALA A 61 13.53 16.15 -10.13
C ALA A 61 13.94 14.90 -10.91
N ILE A 62 13.02 14.28 -11.64
CA ILE A 62 13.29 13.04 -12.37
C ILE A 62 13.42 13.23 -13.89
N GLY A 63 13.15 14.43 -14.42
CA GLY A 63 13.33 14.77 -15.82
C GLY A 63 12.20 14.27 -16.73
N VAL A 64 10.95 14.30 -16.27
CA VAL A 64 9.75 14.00 -17.06
C VAL A 64 9.00 15.27 -17.47
N GLU A 65 8.17 15.18 -18.50
CA GLU A 65 7.37 16.34 -18.96
C GLU A 65 6.15 16.58 -18.05
N GLU A 66 5.56 15.49 -17.50
CA GLU A 66 4.30 15.54 -16.76
C GLU A 66 4.23 14.42 -15.72
N VAL A 67 3.59 14.70 -14.58
CA VAL A 67 3.17 13.70 -13.58
C VAL A 67 1.65 13.64 -13.57
N LYS A 68 1.11 12.43 -13.62
CA LYS A 68 -0.35 12.17 -13.59
C LYS A 68 -0.72 11.26 -12.44
N LEU A 69 -1.78 11.64 -11.73
CA LEU A 69 -2.39 10.83 -10.68
C LEU A 69 -3.51 9.95 -11.28
N PHE A 70 -3.55 8.70 -10.85
CA PHE A 70 -4.56 7.71 -11.22
C PHE A 70 -5.22 7.17 -9.96
N PRO A 71 -6.23 7.86 -9.40
CA PRO A 71 -6.97 7.38 -8.24
C PRO A 71 -7.82 6.17 -8.65
N ALA A 72 -7.61 5.06 -7.95
CA ALA A 72 -8.41 3.84 -8.12
C ALA A 72 -9.64 3.86 -7.18
N ALA A 73 -10.68 3.12 -7.55
CA ALA A 73 -11.86 2.96 -6.70
C ALA A 73 -11.56 2.09 -5.47
N ASP A 74 -10.67 1.10 -5.64
CA ASP A 74 -10.26 0.13 -4.63
C ASP A 74 -8.76 -0.19 -4.76
N TYR A 75 -8.26 -1.09 -3.92
CA TYR A 75 -6.87 -1.53 -3.93
C TYR A 75 -6.52 -2.31 -5.20
N ASP A 76 -7.45 -3.14 -5.71
CA ASP A 76 -7.20 -3.99 -6.86
C ASP A 76 -6.92 -3.16 -8.12
N GLY A 77 -7.62 -2.04 -8.32
CA GLY A 77 -7.38 -1.15 -9.47
C GLY A 77 -5.93 -0.67 -9.56
N THR A 78 -5.32 -0.29 -8.42
CA THR A 78 -3.90 0.11 -8.37
C THR A 78 -2.96 -1.07 -8.59
N ILE A 79 -3.27 -2.25 -8.00
CA ILE A 79 -2.50 -3.48 -8.17
C ILE A 79 -2.48 -3.89 -9.65
N GLN A 80 -3.64 -3.89 -10.32
CA GLN A 80 -3.74 -4.21 -11.75
C GLN A 80 -3.01 -3.19 -12.62
N GLY A 81 -3.00 -1.92 -12.21
CA GLY A 81 -2.25 -0.87 -12.90
C GLY A 81 -0.74 -1.11 -12.91
N LEU A 82 -0.16 -1.57 -11.79
CA LEU A 82 1.25 -1.95 -11.70
C LEU A 82 1.53 -3.26 -12.45
N LEU A 83 0.69 -4.29 -12.30
CA LEU A 83 0.81 -5.56 -13.03
C LEU A 83 0.73 -5.36 -14.54
N GLY A 84 -0.16 -4.48 -15.02
CA GLY A 84 -0.33 -4.16 -16.43
C GLY A 84 0.68 -3.15 -16.98
N GLY A 85 1.59 -2.61 -16.15
CA GLY A 85 2.57 -1.61 -16.56
C GLY A 85 1.97 -0.25 -16.96
N THR A 86 0.73 0.04 -16.55
CA THR A 86 0.05 1.32 -16.81
C THR A 86 0.31 2.37 -15.73
N LEU A 87 0.88 1.96 -14.61
CA LEU A 87 1.39 2.82 -13.53
C LEU A 87 2.91 2.68 -13.43
N ASP A 88 3.56 3.76 -13.07
CA ASP A 88 5.01 3.79 -12.85
C ASP A 88 5.37 3.61 -11.37
N TYR A 89 4.52 4.12 -10.48
CA TYR A 89 4.67 4.10 -9.03
C TYR A 89 3.32 4.02 -8.32
N ALA A 90 3.31 3.33 -7.18
CA ALA A 90 2.25 3.44 -6.18
C ALA A 90 2.78 3.10 -4.77
N GLU A 91 2.13 3.65 -3.75
CA GLU A 91 2.27 3.18 -2.38
C GLU A 91 1.21 2.13 -2.10
N LEU A 92 1.64 0.98 -1.59
CA LEU A 92 0.76 -0.15 -1.30
C LEU A 92 0.92 -0.61 0.14
N GLY A 93 -0.12 -1.22 0.69
CA GLY A 93 0.08 -2.11 1.81
C GLY A 93 0.91 -3.34 1.37
N ALA A 94 1.66 -3.93 2.30
CA ALA A 94 2.51 -5.10 2.00
C ALA A 94 1.72 -6.29 1.41
N SER A 95 0.42 -6.44 1.74
CA SER A 95 -0.48 -7.45 1.15
C SER A 95 -0.75 -7.19 -0.33
N GLY A 96 -0.97 -5.91 -0.73
CA GLY A 96 -1.13 -5.54 -2.14
C GLY A 96 0.13 -5.84 -2.95
N TYR A 97 1.31 -5.49 -2.41
CA TYR A 97 2.59 -5.88 -3.01
C TYR A 97 2.74 -7.41 -3.09
N ALA A 98 2.40 -8.15 -2.03
CA ALA A 98 2.45 -9.60 -2.03
C ALA A 98 1.57 -10.21 -3.13
N LYS A 99 0.41 -9.61 -3.42
CA LYS A 99 -0.46 -10.04 -4.54
C LYS A 99 0.25 -9.85 -5.89
N ILE A 100 0.90 -8.70 -6.11
CA ILE A 100 1.69 -8.48 -7.32
C ILE A 100 2.79 -9.53 -7.43
N HIS A 101 3.62 -9.66 -6.39
CA HIS A 101 4.75 -10.60 -6.37
C HIS A 101 4.35 -12.08 -6.59
N LEU A 102 3.20 -12.50 -6.06
CA LEU A 102 2.68 -13.86 -6.25
C LEU A 102 2.05 -14.08 -7.64
N THR A 103 1.61 -13.02 -8.30
CA THR A 103 1.02 -13.06 -9.64
C THR A 103 2.11 -12.98 -10.72
N ASP A 104 2.99 -12.00 -10.62
CA ASP A 104 4.14 -11.77 -11.50
C ASP A 104 5.26 -11.06 -10.69
N PRO A 105 6.29 -11.79 -10.23
CA PRO A 105 7.36 -11.22 -9.42
C PRO A 105 8.23 -10.20 -10.19
N ASP A 106 8.16 -10.20 -11.52
CA ASP A 106 8.92 -9.32 -12.39
C ASP A 106 8.14 -8.05 -12.80
N ALA A 107 6.87 -7.92 -12.42
CA ALA A 107 6.05 -6.77 -12.80
C ALA A 107 6.46 -5.49 -12.06
N ALA A 108 6.70 -5.57 -10.75
CA ALA A 108 7.01 -4.42 -9.91
C ALA A 108 7.90 -4.79 -8.72
N GLU A 109 8.66 -3.83 -8.24
CA GLU A 109 9.60 -4.01 -7.15
C GLU A 109 9.42 -2.95 -6.04
N PRO A 110 9.58 -3.32 -4.76
CA PRO A 110 9.59 -2.39 -3.64
C PRO A 110 10.98 -1.77 -3.54
N ILE A 111 11.05 -0.46 -3.44
CA ILE A 111 12.34 0.26 -3.37
C ILE A 111 12.56 0.94 -2.03
N LEU A 112 11.50 1.46 -1.40
CA LEU A 112 11.55 2.19 -0.13
C LEU A 112 10.38 1.76 0.77
N THR A 113 10.54 2.04 2.07
CA THR A 113 9.46 2.05 3.06
C THR A 113 9.67 3.20 4.04
N THR A 114 8.62 3.59 4.75
CA THR A 114 8.70 4.65 5.79
C THR A 114 9.35 4.14 7.07
N VAL A 115 9.98 5.08 7.77
CA VAL A 115 10.51 4.91 9.13
C VAL A 115 9.66 5.76 10.07
N GLN A 116 9.09 5.17 11.10
CA GLN A 116 8.30 5.85 12.13
C GLN A 116 9.16 6.83 12.95
N THR A 117 8.53 7.73 13.68
CA THR A 117 9.23 8.72 14.53
C THR A 117 10.09 8.07 15.62
N ASP A 118 9.73 6.86 16.08
CA ASP A 118 10.50 6.05 17.03
C ASP A 118 11.65 5.25 16.39
N GLY A 119 11.77 5.29 15.05
CA GLY A 119 12.77 4.58 14.27
C GLY A 119 12.36 3.18 13.82
N SER A 120 11.17 2.69 14.16
CA SER A 120 10.65 1.42 13.66
C SER A 120 10.27 1.52 12.18
N THR A 121 10.27 0.37 11.49
CA THR A 121 9.83 0.24 10.08
C THR A 121 8.53 -0.55 10.00
N GLY A 122 7.68 -0.40 10.99
CA GLY A 122 6.44 -1.15 11.08
C GLY A 122 5.32 -0.34 11.72
N TYR A 123 4.12 -0.89 11.64
CA TYR A 123 2.87 -0.35 12.15
C TYR A 123 1.97 -1.49 12.65
N HIS A 124 0.75 -1.21 13.06
CA HIS A 124 -0.18 -2.20 13.58
C HIS A 124 -1.53 -2.18 12.86
N SER A 125 -2.15 -3.35 12.81
CA SER A 125 -3.60 -3.45 12.70
C SER A 125 -4.18 -3.20 14.08
N VAL A 126 -5.19 -2.34 14.17
CA VAL A 126 -5.97 -2.12 15.39
C VAL A 126 -7.45 -2.42 15.12
N MET A 127 -8.11 -3.05 16.07
CA MET A 127 -9.57 -3.22 16.04
C MET A 127 -10.20 -2.18 16.94
N VAL A 128 -11.12 -1.40 16.37
CA VAL A 128 -11.84 -0.35 17.10
C VAL A 128 -13.33 -0.60 17.10
N ALA A 129 -13.99 -0.27 18.19
CA ALA A 129 -15.43 -0.29 18.35
C ALA A 129 -15.91 1.07 18.91
N ARG A 130 -17.24 1.34 18.83
CA ARG A 130 -17.79 2.52 19.48
C ARG A 130 -17.73 2.37 21.01
N LYS A 131 -17.34 3.43 21.69
CA LYS A 131 -17.27 3.48 23.15
C LYS A 131 -18.64 3.29 23.83
N ASP A 132 -19.71 3.75 23.17
CA ASP A 132 -21.08 3.63 23.68
C ASP A 132 -21.76 2.29 23.35
N SER A 133 -21.06 1.37 22.65
CA SER A 133 -21.59 0.05 22.27
C SER A 133 -21.66 -0.95 23.42
N GLY A 134 -20.92 -0.72 24.51
CA GLY A 134 -20.73 -1.66 25.61
C GLY A 134 -19.77 -2.79 25.28
N ILE A 135 -19.03 -2.71 24.14
CA ILE A 135 -17.95 -3.64 23.76
C ILE A 135 -16.65 -3.02 24.26
N GLU A 136 -16.00 -3.67 25.23
CA GLU A 136 -14.80 -3.15 25.88
C GLU A 136 -13.58 -4.07 25.68
N SER A 137 -13.80 -5.27 25.12
CA SER A 137 -12.76 -6.27 24.93
C SER A 137 -12.96 -7.09 23.67
N LEU A 138 -11.93 -7.82 23.24
CA LEU A 138 -12.02 -8.75 22.10
C LEU A 138 -13.00 -9.90 22.40
N GLU A 139 -13.16 -10.30 23.66
CA GLU A 139 -14.12 -11.31 24.10
C GLU A 139 -15.57 -10.89 23.87
N ASP A 140 -15.88 -9.61 24.04
CA ASP A 140 -17.23 -9.06 23.80
C ASP A 140 -17.63 -9.09 22.32
N MET A 141 -16.65 -9.26 21.43
CA MET A 141 -16.87 -9.40 20.00
C MET A 141 -17.43 -10.75 19.57
N LYS A 142 -17.54 -11.72 20.50
CA LYS A 142 -18.12 -13.03 20.18
C LYS A 142 -19.58 -12.90 19.72
N GLY A 143 -19.87 -13.39 18.52
CA GLY A 143 -21.21 -13.29 17.92
C GLY A 143 -21.58 -11.88 17.44
N LYS A 144 -20.62 -10.98 17.29
CA LYS A 144 -20.79 -9.63 16.75
C LYS A 144 -20.37 -9.56 15.29
N LYS A 145 -20.62 -8.40 14.66
CA LYS A 145 -20.26 -8.12 13.28
C LYS A 145 -18.90 -7.44 13.21
N LEU A 146 -17.96 -8.05 12.50
CA LEU A 146 -16.63 -7.51 12.27
C LEU A 146 -16.51 -6.96 10.83
N GLY A 147 -16.11 -5.70 10.71
CA GLY A 147 -15.74 -5.09 9.44
C GLY A 147 -14.24 -5.20 9.14
N PHE A 148 -13.91 -5.48 7.88
CA PHE A 148 -12.58 -5.38 7.31
C PHE A 148 -12.53 -4.20 6.34
N ALA A 149 -11.32 -3.62 6.11
CA ALA A 149 -11.20 -2.46 5.23
C ALA A 149 -11.36 -2.81 3.75
N ASP A 150 -10.44 -3.65 3.22
CA ASP A 150 -10.38 -4.05 1.82
C ASP A 150 -9.72 -5.44 1.72
N PRO A 151 -10.14 -6.32 0.78
CA PRO A 151 -9.55 -7.67 0.63
C PRO A 151 -8.05 -7.71 0.37
N ASP A 152 -7.49 -6.64 -0.19
CA ASP A 152 -6.07 -6.52 -0.49
C ASP A 152 -5.30 -5.72 0.59
N SER A 153 -5.99 -5.21 1.62
CA SER A 153 -5.37 -4.52 2.75
C SER A 153 -4.58 -5.46 3.65
N THR A 154 -3.40 -5.02 4.09
CA THR A 154 -2.55 -5.76 5.04
C THR A 154 -3.16 -5.74 6.44
N SER A 155 -3.32 -4.56 7.04
CA SER A 155 -3.83 -4.37 8.39
C SER A 155 -5.35 -4.41 8.48
N GLY A 156 -6.03 -4.05 7.39
CA GLY A 156 -7.50 -4.07 7.33
C GLY A 156 -8.09 -5.44 7.04
N PHE A 157 -7.28 -6.43 6.59
CA PHE A 157 -7.79 -7.77 6.29
C PHE A 157 -6.77 -8.90 6.50
N LEU A 158 -5.64 -8.91 5.77
CA LEU A 158 -4.75 -10.09 5.76
C LEU A 158 -4.25 -10.44 7.15
N VAL A 159 -3.65 -9.48 7.86
CA VAL A 159 -3.09 -9.72 9.19
C VAL A 159 -4.17 -10.07 10.21
N PRO A 160 -5.28 -9.32 10.35
CA PRO A 160 -6.39 -9.76 11.22
C PRO A 160 -6.89 -11.16 10.90
N SER A 161 -7.04 -11.52 9.61
CA SER A 161 -7.58 -12.82 9.24
C SER A 161 -6.68 -14.01 9.62
N VAL A 162 -5.37 -13.79 9.75
CA VAL A 162 -4.43 -14.85 10.19
C VAL A 162 -4.10 -14.80 11.69
N THR A 163 -4.25 -13.65 12.36
CA THR A 163 -3.85 -13.49 13.76
C THR A 163 -5.03 -13.50 14.74
N LEU A 164 -6.22 -13.04 14.34
CA LEU A 164 -7.40 -13.08 15.22
C LEU A 164 -7.83 -14.51 15.61
N PRO A 165 -7.77 -15.54 14.73
CA PRO A 165 -8.11 -16.91 15.13
C PRO A 165 -7.30 -17.42 16.33
N GLU A 166 -6.00 -17.05 16.42
CA GLU A 166 -5.17 -17.39 17.57
C GLU A 166 -5.58 -16.58 18.81
N ALA A 167 -5.82 -15.28 18.64
CA ALA A 167 -6.19 -14.39 19.72
C ALA A 167 -7.54 -14.75 20.38
N VAL A 168 -8.53 -15.19 19.56
CA VAL A 168 -9.87 -15.54 20.07
C VAL A 168 -10.06 -17.03 20.29
N GLY A 169 -9.10 -17.89 19.92
CA GLY A 169 -9.14 -19.34 20.08
C GLY A 169 -10.16 -20.05 19.18
N ALA A 170 -10.58 -19.43 18.07
CA ALA A 170 -11.58 -19.99 17.13
C ALA A 170 -11.42 -19.39 15.73
N PRO A 171 -11.85 -20.10 14.66
CA PRO A 171 -11.95 -19.52 13.32
C PRO A 171 -12.85 -18.28 13.28
N ILE A 172 -12.51 -17.32 12.41
CA ILE A 172 -13.24 -16.05 12.29
C ILE A 172 -14.74 -16.26 12.06
N ASN A 173 -15.10 -17.16 11.15
CA ASN A 173 -16.48 -17.47 10.79
C ASN A 173 -17.27 -18.23 11.88
N GLU A 174 -16.61 -18.73 12.92
CA GLU A 174 -17.23 -19.35 14.08
C GLU A 174 -17.32 -18.38 15.27
N TYR A 175 -16.40 -17.42 15.33
CA TYR A 175 -16.34 -16.47 16.43
C TYR A 175 -17.25 -15.25 16.22
N PHE A 176 -17.18 -14.66 15.02
CA PHE A 176 -18.00 -13.50 14.64
C PHE A 176 -19.31 -13.98 13.96
N ALA A 177 -20.42 -13.29 14.20
CA ALA A 177 -21.71 -13.64 13.57
C ALA A 177 -21.70 -13.32 12.07
N GLU A 178 -21.00 -12.26 11.68
CA GLU A 178 -20.91 -11.78 10.30
C GLU A 178 -19.59 -11.05 10.12
N THR A 179 -19.01 -11.17 8.92
CA THR A 179 -17.89 -10.33 8.50
C THR A 179 -18.21 -9.66 7.17
N GLY A 180 -17.67 -8.46 6.93
CA GLY A 180 -17.86 -7.72 5.69
C GLY A 180 -16.74 -6.72 5.43
N PHE A 181 -16.81 -6.02 4.30
CA PHE A 181 -15.82 -5.01 3.92
C PHE A 181 -16.46 -3.63 3.88
N GLY A 182 -15.74 -2.63 4.44
CA GLY A 182 -16.16 -1.23 4.44
C GLY A 182 -15.77 -0.47 3.17
N GLY A 183 -14.99 -1.08 2.27
CA GLY A 183 -14.53 -0.43 1.04
C GLY A 183 -13.34 0.53 1.26
N GLY A 184 -12.57 0.31 2.33
CA GLY A 184 -11.37 1.06 2.70
C GLY A 184 -11.35 1.41 4.18
N HIS A 185 -10.22 1.91 4.66
CA HIS A 185 -10.02 2.14 6.10
C HIS A 185 -10.89 3.25 6.66
N GLU A 186 -10.94 4.41 5.99
CA GLU A 186 -11.74 5.56 6.41
C GLU A 186 -13.24 5.20 6.41
N ASN A 187 -13.73 4.62 5.31
CA ASN A 187 -15.11 4.20 5.20
C ASN A 187 -15.49 3.17 6.28
N LEU A 188 -14.62 2.20 6.55
CA LEU A 188 -14.87 1.19 7.57
C LEU A 188 -15.03 1.81 8.96
N VAL A 189 -14.14 2.73 9.37
CA VAL A 189 -14.26 3.39 10.68
C VAL A 189 -15.55 4.21 10.76
N LEU A 190 -15.93 4.91 9.69
CA LEU A 190 -17.23 5.62 9.63
C LEU A 190 -18.41 4.65 9.74
N GLU A 191 -18.35 3.46 9.15
CA GLU A 191 -19.39 2.43 9.27
C GLU A 191 -19.45 1.83 10.69
N VAL A 192 -18.32 1.73 11.40
CA VAL A 192 -18.30 1.39 12.84
C VAL A 192 -18.97 2.48 13.66
N VAL A 193 -18.61 3.76 13.44
CA VAL A 193 -19.23 4.90 14.15
C VAL A 193 -20.73 4.96 13.90
N LYS A 194 -21.21 4.64 12.69
CA LYS A 194 -22.64 4.54 12.35
C LYS A 194 -23.34 3.30 12.94
N GLY A 195 -22.58 2.29 13.39
CA GLY A 195 -23.11 1.02 13.91
C GLY A 195 -23.51 -0.01 12.87
N THR A 196 -23.02 0.11 11.63
CA THR A 196 -23.17 -0.92 10.59
C THR A 196 -22.38 -2.17 10.94
N PHE A 197 -21.16 -1.98 11.43
CA PHE A 197 -20.32 -3.01 12.08
C PHE A 197 -20.20 -2.69 13.57
N ASP A 198 -20.09 -3.74 14.38
CA ASP A 198 -19.86 -3.61 15.83
C ASP A 198 -18.41 -3.19 16.12
N ALA A 199 -17.45 -3.67 15.32
CA ALA A 199 -16.06 -3.26 15.31
C ALA A 199 -15.47 -3.36 13.90
N GLY A 200 -14.31 -2.72 13.69
CA GLY A 200 -13.60 -2.75 12.42
C GLY A 200 -12.10 -2.72 12.58
N THR A 201 -11.38 -3.32 11.62
CA THR A 201 -9.91 -3.34 11.62
C THR A 201 -9.33 -2.24 10.72
N THR A 202 -8.45 -1.43 11.29
CA THR A 202 -7.78 -0.35 10.57
C THR A 202 -6.28 -0.32 10.88
N TRP A 203 -5.57 0.73 10.47
CA TRP A 203 -4.12 0.84 10.68
C TRP A 203 -3.75 2.06 11.53
N ALA A 204 -2.72 1.88 12.34
CA ALA A 204 -2.13 2.92 13.17
C ALA A 204 -0.65 2.67 13.38
N SER A 205 0.15 3.71 13.57
CA SER A 205 1.58 3.57 13.90
C SER A 205 1.82 2.79 15.18
N GLY A 206 0.93 2.93 16.15
CA GLY A 206 1.14 2.45 17.52
C GLY A 206 2.17 3.29 18.30
N VAL A 207 2.62 4.42 17.74
CA VAL A 207 3.48 5.42 18.37
C VAL A 207 2.62 6.56 18.86
N GLY A 208 2.82 7.01 20.12
CA GLY A 208 1.90 7.94 20.78
C GLY A 208 0.71 7.23 21.42
N ASP A 209 -0.30 7.98 21.83
CA ASP A 209 -1.45 7.49 22.57
C ASP A 209 -2.65 7.24 21.64
N PHE A 210 -3.45 6.22 21.97
CA PHE A 210 -4.68 5.90 21.20
C PHE A 210 -5.67 7.05 21.24
N GLU A 211 -5.79 7.72 22.36
CA GLU A 211 -6.69 8.85 22.60
C GLU A 211 -6.43 10.03 21.66
N ASP A 212 -5.20 10.16 21.15
CA ASP A 212 -4.79 11.17 20.16
C ASP A 212 -4.85 10.65 18.73
N GLY A 213 -5.23 9.37 18.50
CA GLY A 213 -5.21 8.71 17.19
C GLY A 213 -3.82 8.27 16.74
N TYR A 214 -2.84 8.22 17.67
CA TYR A 214 -1.43 7.96 17.40
C TYR A 214 -0.73 9.10 16.61
N THR A 215 0.52 8.87 16.14
CA THR A 215 1.29 9.86 15.37
C THR A 215 1.10 9.73 13.86
N SER A 216 0.59 8.58 13.38
CA SER A 216 0.26 8.34 11.99
C SER A 216 -0.71 7.15 11.86
N GLY A 217 -1.40 7.09 10.74
CA GLY A 217 -2.37 6.04 10.48
C GLY A 217 -3.74 6.56 10.08
N ASN A 218 -4.67 5.65 9.85
CA ASN A 218 -6.01 6.03 9.44
C ASN A 218 -6.75 6.85 10.51
N LEU A 219 -6.63 6.46 11.79
CA LEU A 219 -7.28 7.18 12.88
C LEU A 219 -6.73 8.61 12.98
N HIS A 220 -5.40 8.75 12.94
CA HIS A 220 -4.73 10.06 12.93
C HIS A 220 -5.23 10.96 11.80
N LYS A 221 -5.23 10.44 10.57
CA LYS A 221 -5.73 11.17 9.39
C LYS A 221 -7.18 11.61 9.54
N MET A 222 -8.05 10.77 10.12
CA MET A 222 -9.45 11.09 10.31
C MET A 222 -9.65 12.16 11.38
N VAL A 223 -8.84 12.15 12.44
CA VAL A 223 -8.83 13.21 13.48
C VAL A 223 -8.36 14.54 12.88
N GLU A 224 -7.26 14.55 12.13
CA GLU A 224 -6.76 15.76 11.46
C GLU A 224 -7.78 16.35 10.46
N LYS A 225 -8.55 15.51 9.78
CA LYS A 225 -9.65 15.94 8.91
C LYS A 225 -10.86 16.44 9.68
N GLY A 226 -10.92 16.26 11.01
CA GLY A 226 -12.06 16.61 11.85
C GLY A 226 -13.31 15.77 11.58
N ILE A 227 -13.15 14.54 11.07
CA ILE A 227 -14.26 13.60 10.77
C ILE A 227 -14.35 12.46 11.78
N LEU A 228 -13.46 12.41 12.76
CA LEU A 228 -13.42 11.44 13.84
C LEU A 228 -13.06 12.14 15.17
N ASP A 229 -13.78 11.81 16.21
CA ASP A 229 -13.42 12.10 17.60
C ASP A 229 -12.98 10.78 18.26
N MET A 230 -11.76 10.73 18.80
CA MET A 230 -11.25 9.52 19.46
C MET A 230 -12.01 9.18 20.73
N ASP A 231 -12.71 10.13 21.33
CA ASP A 231 -13.62 9.89 22.45
C ASP A 231 -14.82 8.99 22.08
N ASP A 232 -15.12 8.83 20.80
CA ASP A 232 -16.18 7.94 20.31
C ASP A 232 -15.75 6.48 20.20
N LEU A 233 -14.45 6.19 20.28
CA LEU A 233 -13.88 4.86 20.03
C LEU A 233 -13.20 4.25 21.25
N VAL A 234 -13.06 2.92 21.22
CA VAL A 234 -12.22 2.10 22.09
C VAL A 234 -11.41 1.15 21.24
N GLU A 235 -10.11 0.95 21.59
CA GLU A 235 -9.26 -0.07 20.96
C GLU A 235 -9.48 -1.41 21.67
N LEU A 236 -9.92 -2.42 20.91
CA LEU A 236 -10.19 -3.77 21.43
C LEU A 236 -9.01 -4.72 21.26
N TRP A 237 -8.19 -4.48 20.25
CA TRP A 237 -7.08 -5.36 19.88
C TRP A 237 -6.07 -4.64 19.01
N LYS A 238 -4.81 -5.04 19.16
CA LYS A 238 -3.66 -4.59 18.37
C LYS A 238 -2.85 -5.79 17.91
N SER A 239 -2.50 -5.83 16.62
CA SER A 239 -1.67 -6.90 16.05
C SER A 239 -0.22 -6.83 16.54
N PRO A 240 0.56 -7.91 16.36
CA PRO A 240 2.01 -7.78 16.26
C PRO A 240 2.43 -6.74 15.21
N LEU A 241 3.70 -6.28 15.26
CA LEU A 241 4.23 -5.31 14.32
C LEU A 241 4.18 -5.85 12.88
N ILE A 242 3.66 -5.05 11.97
CA ILE A 242 3.54 -5.32 10.54
C ILE A 242 4.57 -4.45 9.82
N PRO A 243 5.34 -4.93 8.82
CA PRO A 243 6.21 -4.07 8.04
C PRO A 243 5.41 -2.94 7.37
N ASN A 244 5.93 -1.71 7.44
CA ASN A 244 5.34 -0.57 6.74
C ASN A 244 5.20 -0.87 5.25
N GLY A 245 4.19 -0.29 4.61
CA GLY A 245 3.90 -0.51 3.20
C GLY A 245 5.05 -0.10 2.28
N PRO A 246 5.25 -0.80 1.16
CA PRO A 246 6.28 -0.46 0.19
C PRO A 246 5.89 0.73 -0.69
N ILE A 247 6.88 1.52 -1.04
CA ILE A 247 6.91 2.32 -2.25
C ILE A 247 7.32 1.39 -3.38
N VAL A 248 6.41 1.17 -4.31
CA VAL A 248 6.54 0.19 -5.39
C VAL A 248 6.66 0.90 -6.73
N VAL A 249 7.65 0.50 -7.52
CA VAL A 249 7.82 0.97 -8.89
C VAL A 249 7.72 -0.19 -9.87
N ARG A 250 7.27 0.05 -11.12
CA ARG A 250 7.28 -0.99 -12.16
C ARG A 250 8.71 -1.43 -12.47
N SER A 251 8.96 -2.72 -12.55
CA SER A 251 10.33 -3.26 -12.75
C SER A 251 10.93 -2.85 -14.11
N SER A 252 10.08 -2.63 -15.13
CA SER A 252 10.51 -2.20 -16.47
C SER A 252 10.92 -0.71 -16.57
N MET A 253 10.81 0.07 -15.47
CA MET A 253 11.36 1.43 -15.42
C MET A 253 12.88 1.39 -15.56
N SER A 254 13.46 2.37 -16.26
CA SER A 254 14.93 2.43 -16.41
C SER A 254 15.63 2.64 -15.06
N ASP A 255 16.83 2.10 -14.90
CA ASP A 255 17.61 2.23 -13.66
C ASP A 255 17.93 3.69 -13.33
N ASP A 256 18.13 4.54 -14.35
CA ASP A 256 18.32 5.99 -14.16
C ASP A 256 17.09 6.64 -13.55
N MET A 257 15.89 6.31 -14.08
CA MET A 257 14.63 6.83 -13.56
C MET A 257 14.35 6.34 -12.14
N LYS A 258 14.57 5.05 -11.85
CA LYS A 258 14.43 4.48 -10.51
C LYS A 258 15.35 5.18 -9.51
N THR A 259 16.59 5.43 -9.92
CA THR A 259 17.58 6.13 -9.08
C THR A 259 17.14 7.56 -8.78
N LYS A 260 16.76 8.34 -9.78
CA LYS A 260 16.29 9.71 -9.61
C LYS A 260 15.04 9.79 -8.73
N PHE A 261 14.07 8.89 -8.96
CA PHE A 261 12.87 8.83 -8.16
C PHE A 261 13.17 8.45 -6.70
N LYS A 262 14.02 7.45 -6.48
CA LYS A 262 14.45 7.06 -5.13
C LYS A 262 15.17 8.19 -4.41
N ASP A 263 16.10 8.88 -5.09
CA ASP A 263 16.85 10.00 -4.52
C ASP A 263 15.91 11.16 -4.15
N PHE A 264 14.93 11.48 -5.01
CA PHE A 264 13.90 12.47 -4.71
C PHE A 264 13.12 12.09 -3.44
N MET A 265 12.59 10.85 -3.37
CA MET A 265 11.82 10.40 -2.21
C MET A 265 12.67 10.41 -0.93
N MET A 266 13.90 9.93 -0.98
CA MET A 266 14.82 9.92 0.18
C MET A 266 15.13 11.32 0.71
N ALA A 267 15.18 12.33 -0.16
CA ALA A 267 15.45 13.71 0.20
C ALA A 267 14.17 14.48 0.65
N LEU A 268 12.99 13.98 0.32
CA LEU A 268 11.72 14.68 0.56
C LEU A 268 11.47 15.01 2.05
N PRO A 269 11.76 14.14 3.04
CA PRO A 269 11.56 14.46 4.46
C PRO A 269 12.34 15.70 4.94
N GLU A 270 13.49 16.00 4.34
CA GLU A 270 14.31 17.16 4.67
C GLU A 270 13.96 18.38 3.80
N ASN A 271 13.69 18.16 2.51
CA ASN A 271 13.49 19.22 1.55
C ASN A 271 12.07 19.81 1.62
N ASP A 272 11.06 18.97 1.85
CA ASP A 272 9.65 19.37 1.96
C ASP A 272 8.90 18.43 2.94
N PRO A 273 9.08 18.66 4.25
CA PRO A 273 8.43 17.82 5.27
C PRO A 273 6.90 17.90 5.23
N GLU A 274 6.31 18.99 4.73
CA GLU A 274 4.87 19.13 4.57
C GLU A 274 4.34 18.19 3.47
N CYS A 275 5.02 18.14 2.33
CA CYS A 275 4.71 17.18 1.27
C CYS A 275 4.88 15.73 1.75
N PHE A 276 5.97 15.44 2.47
CA PHE A 276 6.22 14.13 3.03
C PHE A 276 5.11 13.67 3.98
N SER A 277 4.72 14.53 4.94
CA SER A 277 3.62 14.24 5.86
C SER A 277 2.28 14.06 5.14
N ALA A 278 1.98 14.92 4.14
CA ALA A 278 0.74 14.85 3.38
C ALA A 278 0.58 13.53 2.63
N ILE A 279 1.62 13.07 1.91
CA ILE A 279 1.55 11.82 1.14
C ILE A 279 1.56 10.58 2.05
N GLN A 280 2.25 10.63 3.20
CA GLN A 280 2.32 9.50 4.15
C GLN A 280 1.14 9.44 5.13
N GLY A 281 0.45 10.54 5.32
CA GLY A 281 -0.72 10.63 6.20
C GLY A 281 -0.36 10.59 7.68
N GLY A 282 0.58 11.47 8.09
CA GLY A 282 1.00 11.67 9.46
C GLY A 282 2.51 11.85 9.61
N ASP A 283 2.97 11.79 10.84
CA ASP A 283 4.36 12.06 11.19
C ASP A 283 5.22 10.80 11.02
N TYR A 284 6.21 10.91 10.16
CA TYR A 284 7.26 9.91 9.94
C TYR A 284 8.63 10.59 10.00
N LYS A 285 9.65 9.77 10.28
CA LYS A 285 11.03 10.25 10.39
C LYS A 285 11.72 10.39 9.03
N SER A 286 11.58 9.37 8.17
CA SER A 286 12.29 9.27 6.90
C SER A 286 11.77 8.09 6.08
N TYR A 287 12.40 7.88 4.93
CA TYR A 287 12.37 6.60 4.21
C TYR A 287 13.62 5.77 4.48
N THR A 288 13.55 4.48 4.19
CA THR A 288 14.68 3.55 4.13
C THR A 288 14.52 2.59 2.94
N GLU A 289 15.64 2.13 2.38
CA GLU A 289 15.63 1.17 1.28
C GLU A 289 15.17 -0.21 1.75
N VAL A 290 14.37 -0.86 0.91
CA VAL A 290 13.90 -2.23 1.11
C VAL A 290 13.91 -3.00 -0.20
N ASN A 291 13.75 -4.31 -0.11
CA ASN A 291 13.55 -5.22 -1.24
C ASN A 291 12.44 -6.24 -0.90
N SER A 292 12.20 -7.18 -1.80
CA SER A 292 11.17 -8.21 -1.64
C SER A 292 11.36 -9.07 -0.39
N ASP A 293 12.61 -9.31 0.05
CA ASP A 293 12.88 -10.13 1.24
C ASP A 293 12.33 -9.51 2.53
N PHE A 294 12.28 -8.17 2.59
CA PHE A 294 11.67 -7.46 3.71
C PHE A 294 10.19 -7.80 3.89
N TYR A 295 9.49 -8.10 2.79
CA TYR A 295 8.07 -8.43 2.78
C TYR A 295 7.76 -9.92 2.79
N LYS A 296 8.79 -10.78 2.87
CA LYS A 296 8.62 -12.23 2.84
C LYS A 296 7.56 -12.75 3.84
N PRO A 297 7.48 -12.30 5.09
CA PRO A 297 6.45 -12.77 6.03
C PRO A 297 5.02 -12.51 5.52
N ILE A 298 4.78 -11.37 4.88
CA ILE A 298 3.46 -11.00 4.35
C ILE A 298 3.17 -11.76 3.04
N ILE A 299 4.18 -11.97 2.21
CA ILE A 299 4.06 -12.80 0.99
C ILE A 299 3.69 -14.23 1.37
N ASP A 300 4.34 -14.81 2.37
CA ASP A 300 4.06 -16.18 2.85
C ASP A 300 2.66 -16.27 3.51
N ALA A 301 2.27 -15.28 4.31
CA ALA A 301 0.93 -15.20 4.89
C ALA A 301 -0.15 -15.14 3.80
N ARG A 302 0.01 -14.28 2.78
CA ARG A 302 -0.93 -14.18 1.67
C ARG A 302 -1.00 -15.47 0.86
N ARG A 303 0.12 -16.11 0.58
CA ARG A 303 0.18 -17.40 -0.13
C ARG A 303 -0.64 -18.47 0.60
N SER A 304 -0.53 -18.53 1.93
CA SER A 304 -1.28 -19.50 2.74
C SER A 304 -2.79 -19.24 2.74
N THR A 305 -3.20 -17.97 2.66
CA THR A 305 -4.61 -17.56 2.64
C THR A 305 -5.30 -17.87 1.30
N ILE A 306 -4.55 -17.83 0.18
CA ILE A 306 -5.09 -18.13 -1.17
C ILE A 306 -5.14 -19.65 -1.43
N GLY A 307 -4.27 -20.43 -0.78
CA GLY A 307 -4.16 -21.88 -0.97
C GLY A 307 -5.04 -22.74 -0.06
N GLY A 308 -5.79 -22.13 0.85
CA GLY A 308 -6.78 -22.76 1.72
C GLY A 308 -8.18 -22.44 1.27
#